data_c0e3888edd311f178afc072397b76d71
#
_entry.id   c0e3888edd311f178afc072397b76d71
#
_cell.length_a   1.000
_cell.length_b   1.000
_cell.length_c   1.000
_cell.angle_alpha   90.00
_cell.angle_beta   90.00
_cell.angle_gamma   90.00
#
_symmetry.space_group_name_H-M   'P 1'
#
loop_
_entity.id
_entity.type
_entity.pdbx_description
1 polymer ?
#
loop_
_entity_poly.entity_id
_entity_poly.type
_entity_poly.pdbx_seq_one_letter_code
_entity_poly.pdbx_strand_id
1 'polypeptide(L)'
;MNRGSVPPRMPPAPNAKDIGVGEVASGKNWQVTSALAEHAQPWLDSLAYRVDTPEGSVVFTGDTQPCDTARELAREADMMLCMCWDDQAVMESVNESEGQCGTGGAAQLGQDAGVKKLVLIHMGPSLSKDTPFERHVDEMTRMYDGEIIFSEELMRIEV
;
A
#
# COMPACT_ATOMS: atom_id res chain seq x y z
N MET A 1 -25.05 -8.81 -16.07
CA MET A 1 -25.39 -7.78 -15.07
C MET A 1 -25.21 -6.41 -15.69
N ASN A 2 -26.22 -5.56 -15.65
CA ASN A 2 -26.20 -4.27 -16.34
C ASN A 2 -25.62 -3.20 -15.40
N ARG A 3 -24.35 -2.82 -15.58
CA ARG A 3 -23.63 -1.85 -14.73
C ARG A 3 -24.04 -0.40 -14.99
N GLY A 4 -25.32 -0.14 -15.23
CA GLY A 4 -25.89 1.23 -15.27
C GLY A 4 -25.69 2.03 -16.54
N SER A 5 -25.00 1.57 -17.57
CA SER A 5 -24.86 2.32 -18.82
C SER A 5 -25.91 1.91 -19.86
N VAL A 6 -26.37 2.88 -20.65
CA VAL A 6 -27.34 2.71 -21.72
C VAL A 6 -26.63 2.28 -23.03
N PRO A 7 -27.12 1.27 -23.78
CA PRO A 7 -26.57 0.94 -25.11
C PRO A 7 -26.82 2.07 -26.14
N PRO A 8 -25.94 2.22 -27.17
CA PRO A 8 -24.73 1.45 -27.38
C PRO A 8 -23.62 1.84 -26.41
N ARG A 9 -22.95 0.84 -25.83
CA ARG A 9 -21.80 1.09 -24.95
C ARG A 9 -20.54 1.15 -25.80
N MET A 10 -19.83 2.24 -25.71
CA MET A 10 -18.48 2.29 -26.24
C MET A 10 -17.60 1.35 -25.37
N PRO A 11 -16.88 0.41 -25.98
CA PRO A 11 -15.90 -0.36 -25.22
C PRO A 11 -14.84 0.60 -24.66
N PRO A 12 -14.33 0.35 -23.44
CA PRO A 12 -13.19 1.11 -22.95
C PRO A 12 -12.03 0.91 -23.93
N ALA A 13 -11.41 1.99 -24.35
CA ALA A 13 -10.23 1.99 -25.21
C ALA A 13 -9.03 2.53 -24.42
N PRO A 14 -8.48 1.73 -23.45
CA PRO A 14 -7.34 2.17 -22.68
C PRO A 14 -6.11 2.25 -23.60
N ASN A 15 -5.37 3.33 -23.47
CA ASN A 15 -4.02 3.41 -24.04
C ASN A 15 -3.04 2.82 -23.01
N ALA A 16 -2.95 1.48 -23.02
CA ALA A 16 -2.12 0.75 -22.09
C ALA A 16 -0.66 0.79 -22.52
N LYS A 17 0.23 0.91 -21.55
CA LYS A 17 1.68 0.85 -21.73
C LYS A 17 2.28 0.06 -20.58
N ASP A 18 3.12 -0.91 -20.90
CA ASP A 18 3.94 -1.60 -19.92
C ASP A 18 5.00 -0.63 -19.39
N ILE A 19 5.19 -0.66 -18.08
CA ILE A 19 6.16 0.17 -17.38
C ILE A 19 7.09 -0.70 -16.53
N GLY A 20 8.27 -0.17 -16.22
CA GLY A 20 9.22 -0.74 -15.28
C GLY A 20 9.45 0.22 -14.11
N VAL A 21 10.60 0.06 -13.45
CA VAL A 21 11.04 0.94 -12.35
C VAL A 21 11.49 2.31 -12.84
N GLY A 22 11.36 3.32 -12.01
CA GLY A 22 11.78 4.69 -12.26
C GLY A 22 10.61 5.65 -12.47
N GLU A 23 10.85 6.78 -13.13
CA GLU A 23 9.77 7.71 -13.48
C GLU A 23 8.87 7.08 -14.55
N VAL A 24 7.60 6.95 -14.25
CA VAL A 24 6.61 6.33 -15.14
C VAL A 24 5.62 7.33 -15.73
N ALA A 25 5.40 8.44 -15.05
CA ALA A 25 4.57 9.53 -15.53
C ALA A 25 4.91 10.83 -14.81
N SER A 26 4.73 11.96 -15.48
CA SER A 26 4.84 13.27 -14.84
C SER A 26 3.96 14.31 -15.54
N GLY A 27 3.68 15.39 -14.84
CA GLY A 27 2.95 16.56 -15.34
C GLY A 27 3.56 17.84 -14.82
N LYS A 28 2.82 18.94 -14.93
CA LYS A 28 3.36 20.25 -14.55
C LYS A 28 3.75 20.33 -13.07
N ASN A 29 2.96 19.71 -12.20
CA ASN A 29 3.09 19.82 -10.75
C ASN A 29 3.03 18.46 -10.05
N TRP A 30 3.24 17.36 -10.75
CA TRP A 30 3.23 16.03 -10.17
C TRP A 30 4.18 15.10 -10.91
N GLN A 31 4.65 14.10 -10.20
CA GLN A 31 5.49 13.01 -10.72
C GLN A 31 5.05 11.69 -10.13
N VAL A 32 5.11 10.63 -10.91
CA VAL A 32 4.92 9.25 -10.43
C VAL A 32 6.20 8.47 -10.67
N THR A 33 6.70 7.86 -9.62
CA THR A 33 7.87 6.97 -9.64
C THR A 33 7.44 5.58 -9.21
N SER A 34 8.00 4.54 -9.81
CA SER A 34 7.79 3.15 -9.41
C SER A 34 9.07 2.48 -8.93
N ALA A 35 8.93 1.52 -8.05
CA ALA A 35 9.99 0.60 -7.62
C ALA A 35 9.46 -0.84 -7.61
N LEU A 36 10.37 -1.82 -7.62
CA LEU A 36 9.96 -3.21 -7.43
C LEU A 36 9.38 -3.41 -6.05
N ALA A 37 8.31 -4.17 -5.99
CA ALA A 37 7.73 -4.75 -4.79
C ALA A 37 8.00 -6.26 -4.78
N GLU A 38 8.01 -6.88 -3.61
CA GLU A 38 8.27 -8.32 -3.46
C GLU A 38 6.98 -9.04 -3.06
N HIS A 39 6.33 -9.70 -4.03
CA HIS A 39 5.08 -10.42 -3.80
C HIS A 39 5.11 -11.85 -4.34
N ALA A 40 5.11 -12.03 -5.64
CA ALA A 40 4.95 -13.33 -6.29
C ALA A 40 6.07 -13.66 -7.29
N GLN A 41 7.31 -13.27 -6.98
CA GLN A 41 8.46 -13.57 -7.83
C GLN A 41 8.72 -15.09 -7.90
N PRO A 42 9.21 -15.60 -9.04
CA PRO A 42 9.57 -14.87 -10.27
C PRO A 42 8.41 -14.73 -11.28
N TRP A 43 7.17 -15.01 -10.85
CA TRP A 43 6.02 -15.13 -11.74
C TRP A 43 5.37 -13.80 -12.10
N LEU A 44 5.62 -12.77 -11.30
CA LEU A 44 5.03 -11.45 -11.44
C LEU A 44 6.06 -10.37 -11.08
N ASP A 45 6.18 -9.35 -11.93
CA ASP A 45 6.85 -8.10 -11.60
C ASP A 45 5.87 -7.18 -10.87
N SER A 46 5.88 -7.27 -9.52
CA SER A 46 5.07 -6.39 -8.68
C SER A 46 5.73 -5.02 -8.56
N LEU A 47 4.93 -3.95 -8.62
CA LEU A 47 5.41 -2.57 -8.54
C LEU A 47 4.69 -1.80 -7.42
N ALA A 48 5.49 -1.07 -6.64
CA ALA A 48 5.03 0.00 -5.77
C ALA A 48 5.14 1.34 -6.52
N TYR A 49 4.31 2.31 -6.13
CA TYR A 49 4.25 3.63 -6.76
C TYR A 49 4.37 4.74 -5.72
N ARG A 50 5.07 5.81 -6.08
CA ARG A 50 5.09 7.06 -5.34
C ARG A 50 4.57 8.19 -6.23
N VAL A 51 3.66 8.98 -5.71
CA VAL A 51 3.15 10.20 -6.31
C VAL A 51 3.65 11.38 -5.49
N ASP A 52 4.39 12.27 -6.11
CA ASP A 52 4.86 13.53 -5.53
C ASP A 52 4.10 14.71 -6.13
N THR A 53 3.58 15.59 -5.28
CA THR A 53 2.88 16.82 -5.63
C THR A 53 3.35 17.97 -4.73
N PRO A 54 3.04 19.25 -5.03
CA PRO A 54 3.32 20.35 -4.11
C PRO A 54 2.61 20.25 -2.77
N GLU A 55 1.50 19.54 -2.71
CA GLU A 55 0.67 19.34 -1.51
C GLU A 55 1.21 18.23 -0.61
N GLY A 56 1.98 17.30 -1.17
CA GLY A 56 2.56 16.18 -0.42
C GLY A 56 2.87 14.98 -1.31
N SER A 57 3.38 13.93 -0.67
CA SER A 57 3.80 12.68 -1.29
C SER A 57 3.02 11.49 -0.77
N VAL A 58 2.55 10.63 -1.68
CA VAL A 58 1.78 9.43 -1.35
C VAL A 58 2.43 8.21 -1.99
N VAL A 59 2.62 7.16 -1.20
CA VAL A 59 3.14 5.88 -1.67
C VAL A 59 2.04 4.82 -1.62
N PHE A 60 1.97 4.00 -2.65
CA PHE A 60 1.13 2.81 -2.74
C PHE A 60 2.04 1.61 -2.87
N THR A 61 2.08 0.75 -1.88
CA THR A 61 2.98 -0.40 -1.91
C THR A 61 2.57 -1.47 -2.91
N GLY A 62 1.27 -1.55 -3.25
CA GLY A 62 0.72 -2.75 -3.85
C GLY A 62 0.87 -3.94 -2.89
N ASP A 63 0.67 -5.14 -3.41
CA ASP A 63 0.90 -6.35 -2.63
C ASP A 63 2.41 -6.62 -2.58
N THR A 64 2.96 -6.69 -1.36
CA THR A 64 4.39 -6.85 -1.12
C THR A 64 4.65 -7.34 0.30
N GLN A 65 5.74 -8.06 0.49
CA GLN A 65 6.38 -8.13 1.80
C GLN A 65 7.22 -6.87 2.05
N PRO A 66 7.61 -6.54 3.31
CA PRO A 66 8.59 -5.49 3.56
C PRO A 66 9.90 -5.77 2.78
N CYS A 67 10.31 -4.80 1.96
CA CYS A 67 11.52 -4.91 1.14
C CYS A 67 12.23 -3.57 1.00
N ASP A 68 13.52 -3.62 0.66
CA ASP A 68 14.38 -2.44 0.59
C ASP A 68 13.91 -1.44 -0.47
N THR A 69 13.46 -1.92 -1.61
CA THR A 69 13.01 -1.06 -2.72
C THR A 69 11.73 -0.30 -2.38
N ALA A 70 10.78 -0.93 -1.69
CA ALA A 70 9.57 -0.27 -1.20
C ALA A 70 9.91 0.74 -0.09
N ARG A 71 10.84 0.40 0.82
CA ARG A 71 11.32 1.31 1.87
C ARG A 71 11.96 2.56 1.28
N GLU A 72 12.87 2.40 0.31
CA GLU A 72 13.53 3.54 -0.34
C GLU A 72 12.55 4.42 -1.11
N LEU A 73 11.56 3.81 -1.80
CA LEU A 73 10.51 4.56 -2.50
C LEU A 73 9.67 5.38 -1.51
N ALA A 74 9.37 4.83 -0.34
CA ALA A 74 8.55 5.45 0.70
C ALA A 74 9.32 6.47 1.57
N ARG A 75 10.62 6.64 1.37
CA ARG A 75 11.44 7.54 2.20
C ARG A 75 10.81 8.92 2.37
N GLU A 76 10.60 9.32 3.65
CA GLU A 76 10.07 10.62 4.05
C GLU A 76 8.73 10.98 3.38
N ALA A 77 7.94 9.98 2.95
CA ALA A 77 6.63 10.25 2.37
C ALA A 77 5.66 10.78 3.42
N ASP A 78 4.75 11.66 2.99
CA ASP A 78 3.70 12.18 3.86
C ASP A 78 2.67 11.09 4.20
N MET A 79 2.38 10.21 3.24
CA MET A 79 1.46 9.10 3.43
C MET A 79 1.94 7.83 2.70
N MET A 80 1.76 6.68 3.32
CA MET A 80 1.95 5.38 2.69
C MET A 80 0.69 4.53 2.86
N LEU A 81 0.07 4.16 1.73
CA LEU A 81 -0.97 3.14 1.68
C LEU A 81 -0.27 1.78 1.56
N CYS A 82 -0.24 1.06 2.64
CA CYS A 82 0.46 -0.22 2.76
C CYS A 82 -0.53 -1.36 2.86
N MET A 83 -0.34 -2.40 2.04
CA MET A 83 -1.09 -3.63 2.25
C MET A 83 -0.84 -4.16 3.66
N CYS A 84 -1.87 -4.73 4.28
CA CYS A 84 -1.78 -5.34 5.60
C CYS A 84 -2.73 -6.53 5.66
N TRP A 85 -2.26 -7.70 5.26
CA TRP A 85 -3.12 -8.86 5.13
C TRP A 85 -3.72 -9.31 6.46
N ASP A 86 -2.87 -9.48 7.50
CA ASP A 86 -3.32 -9.93 8.81
C ASP A 86 -2.32 -9.52 9.91
N ASP A 87 -2.59 -9.94 11.14
CA ASP A 87 -1.64 -9.89 12.25
C ASP A 87 -0.35 -10.62 11.88
N GLN A 88 0.80 -9.99 12.13
CA GLN A 88 2.10 -10.55 11.74
C GLN A 88 2.34 -11.94 12.34
N ALA A 89 2.03 -12.13 13.61
CA ALA A 89 2.24 -13.41 14.28
C ALA A 89 1.29 -14.51 13.77
N VAL A 90 0.08 -14.13 13.38
CA VAL A 90 -0.88 -15.06 12.75
C VAL A 90 -0.33 -15.51 11.41
N MET A 91 0.09 -14.59 10.53
CA MET A 91 0.65 -14.91 9.21
C MET A 91 1.87 -15.83 9.31
N GLU A 92 2.78 -15.55 10.25
CA GLU A 92 3.96 -16.39 10.49
C GLU A 92 3.58 -17.80 10.96
N SER A 93 2.56 -17.92 11.79
CA SER A 93 2.10 -19.21 12.32
C SER A 93 1.52 -20.15 11.25
N VAL A 94 0.99 -19.59 10.17
CA VAL A 94 0.39 -20.34 9.06
C VAL A 94 1.23 -20.30 7.77
N ASN A 95 2.43 -19.73 7.81
CA ASN A 95 3.37 -19.55 6.69
C ASN A 95 2.78 -18.73 5.51
N GLU A 96 2.02 -17.68 5.81
CA GLU A 96 1.44 -16.74 4.83
C GLU A 96 2.17 -15.38 4.78
N SER A 97 3.34 -15.25 5.38
CA SER A 97 4.11 -14.00 5.40
C SER A 97 4.97 -13.78 4.14
N GLU A 98 5.28 -14.83 3.39
CA GLU A 98 6.07 -14.70 2.16
C GLU A 98 5.29 -13.93 1.10
N GLY A 99 5.88 -12.85 0.58
CA GLY A 99 5.27 -11.97 -0.42
C GLY A 99 4.15 -11.08 0.10
N GLN A 100 3.86 -11.08 1.41
CA GLN A 100 2.79 -10.30 2.01
C GLN A 100 3.28 -9.49 3.22
N CYS A 101 2.53 -8.46 3.58
CA CYS A 101 2.81 -7.60 4.72
C CYS A 101 1.73 -7.78 5.79
N GLY A 102 2.16 -8.00 7.02
CA GLY A 102 1.30 -7.99 8.19
C GLY A 102 1.42 -6.68 8.99
N THR A 103 0.71 -6.62 10.12
CA THR A 103 0.70 -5.43 11.01
C THR A 103 2.10 -4.99 11.43
N GLY A 104 2.94 -5.93 11.88
CA GLY A 104 4.32 -5.65 12.28
C GLY A 104 5.19 -5.20 11.10
N GLY A 105 5.07 -5.87 9.95
CA GLY A 105 5.81 -5.53 8.74
C GLY A 105 5.47 -4.14 8.21
N ALA A 106 4.18 -3.76 8.21
CA ALA A 106 3.73 -2.44 7.80
C ALA A 106 4.25 -1.33 8.74
N ALA A 107 4.18 -1.55 10.06
CA ALA A 107 4.69 -0.61 11.05
C ALA A 107 6.21 -0.41 10.91
N GLN A 108 6.97 -1.50 10.77
CA GLN A 108 8.42 -1.44 10.60
C GLN A 108 8.82 -0.74 9.30
N LEU A 109 8.13 -1.07 8.19
CA LEU A 109 8.37 -0.43 6.90
C LEU A 109 8.12 1.08 6.96
N GLY A 110 7.02 1.50 7.62
CA GLY A 110 6.68 2.91 7.82
C GLY A 110 7.72 3.64 8.65
N GLN A 111 8.18 3.04 9.75
CA GLN A 111 9.22 3.59 10.63
C GLN A 111 10.55 3.74 9.92
N ASP A 112 11.01 2.68 9.27
CA ASP A 112 12.31 2.67 8.59
C ASP A 112 12.37 3.63 7.40
N ALA A 113 11.23 3.86 6.76
CA ALA A 113 11.10 4.84 5.67
C ALA A 113 10.88 6.28 6.17
N GLY A 114 10.56 6.49 7.43
CA GLY A 114 10.25 7.82 7.98
C GLY A 114 8.93 8.39 7.46
N VAL A 115 7.96 7.54 7.17
CA VAL A 115 6.63 7.94 6.71
C VAL A 115 5.88 8.65 7.83
N LYS A 116 5.10 9.68 7.53
CA LYS A 116 4.34 10.41 8.55
C LYS A 116 2.99 9.78 8.88
N LYS A 117 2.32 9.22 7.85
CA LYS A 117 1.00 8.63 7.96
C LYS A 117 0.95 7.26 7.27
N LEU A 118 0.71 6.20 8.04
CA LEU A 118 0.58 4.83 7.57
C LEU A 118 -0.90 4.45 7.46
N VAL A 119 -1.36 4.24 6.26
CA VAL A 119 -2.73 3.79 5.96
C VAL A 119 -2.72 2.32 5.60
N LEU A 120 -3.37 1.50 6.40
CA LEU A 120 -3.48 0.06 6.14
C LEU A 120 -4.61 -0.20 5.16
N ILE A 121 -4.29 -0.88 4.08
CA ILE A 121 -5.23 -1.27 3.01
C ILE A 121 -5.14 -2.77 2.75
N HIS A 122 -6.00 -3.31 1.91
CA HIS A 122 -5.98 -4.74 1.54
C HIS A 122 -6.01 -5.67 2.76
N MET A 123 -6.79 -5.30 3.77
CA MET A 123 -6.91 -6.07 5.01
C MET A 123 -7.71 -7.34 4.80
N GLY A 124 -7.18 -8.45 5.30
CA GLY A 124 -7.84 -9.74 5.30
C GLY A 124 -9.02 -9.80 6.27
N PRO A 125 -9.81 -10.89 6.22
CA PRO A 125 -11.04 -11.02 7.00
C PRO A 125 -10.86 -10.88 8.52
N SER A 126 -9.72 -11.26 9.06
CA SER A 126 -9.41 -11.19 10.48
C SER A 126 -9.16 -9.78 10.99
N LEU A 127 -8.64 -8.88 10.13
CA LEU A 127 -8.48 -7.46 10.46
C LEU A 127 -9.70 -6.61 10.09
N SER A 128 -10.61 -7.12 9.26
CA SER A 128 -11.80 -6.41 8.82
C SER A 128 -13.08 -6.75 9.59
N LYS A 129 -13.04 -7.71 10.51
CA LYS A 129 -14.18 -8.16 11.32
C LYS A 129 -13.88 -7.94 12.80
N ASP A 130 -14.70 -7.12 13.46
CA ASP A 130 -14.97 -7.04 14.92
C ASP A 130 -13.84 -7.48 15.89
N THR A 131 -12.62 -7.65 15.41
CA THR A 131 -11.47 -7.91 16.26
C THR A 131 -11.10 -6.58 16.93
N PRO A 132 -10.76 -6.59 18.23
CA PRO A 132 -10.35 -5.37 18.89
C PRO A 132 -9.11 -4.81 18.19
N PHE A 133 -9.28 -3.84 17.28
CA PHE A 133 -8.18 -3.11 16.64
C PHE A 133 -7.18 -2.54 17.66
N GLU A 134 -7.65 -2.27 18.86
CA GLU A 134 -6.87 -1.77 19.99
C GLU A 134 -5.58 -2.56 20.22
N ARG A 135 -5.64 -3.89 20.17
CA ARG A 135 -4.43 -4.71 20.36
C ARG A 135 -3.42 -4.51 19.25
N HIS A 136 -3.88 -4.48 18.00
CA HIS A 136 -3.00 -4.29 16.84
C HIS A 136 -2.42 -2.89 16.80
N VAL A 137 -3.21 -1.88 17.14
CA VAL A 137 -2.76 -0.51 17.29
C VAL A 137 -1.67 -0.42 18.35
N ASP A 138 -1.85 -1.03 19.53
CA ASP A 138 -0.87 -1.03 20.62
C ASP A 138 0.47 -1.68 20.21
N GLU A 139 0.45 -2.74 19.42
CA GLU A 139 1.67 -3.38 18.92
C GLU A 139 2.36 -2.50 17.88
N MET A 140 1.62 -1.97 16.95
CA MET A 140 2.16 -1.12 15.88
C MET A 140 2.72 0.20 16.41
N THR A 141 2.08 0.83 17.39
CA THR A 141 2.53 2.10 18.00
C THR A 141 3.81 1.95 18.85
N ARG A 142 4.21 0.74 19.17
CA ARG A 142 5.54 0.49 19.77
C ARG A 142 6.65 0.46 18.74
N MET A 143 6.32 0.30 17.46
CA MET A 143 7.25 0.14 16.35
C MET A 143 7.27 1.34 15.42
N TYR A 144 6.19 2.12 15.40
CA TYR A 144 6.00 3.23 14.48
C TYR A 144 5.44 4.45 15.21
N ASP A 145 6.13 5.58 15.07
CA ASP A 145 5.85 6.83 15.78
C ASP A 145 4.84 7.74 15.05
N GLY A 146 4.50 7.43 13.79
CA GLY A 146 3.57 8.22 12.98
C GLY A 146 2.10 7.87 13.21
N GLU A 147 1.23 8.49 12.44
CA GLU A 147 -0.20 8.24 12.47
C GLU A 147 -0.54 6.91 11.78
N ILE A 148 -1.32 6.04 12.44
CA ILE A 148 -1.78 4.75 11.89
C ILE A 148 -3.28 4.85 11.61
N ILE A 149 -3.69 4.52 10.38
CA ILE A 149 -5.08 4.52 9.94
C ILE A 149 -5.44 3.14 9.39
N PHE A 150 -6.42 2.48 9.99
CA PHE A 150 -7.08 1.32 9.40
C PHE A 150 -8.16 1.82 8.45
N SER A 151 -7.97 1.62 7.15
CA SER A 151 -8.86 2.19 6.15
C SER A 151 -10.19 1.46 6.07
N GLU A 152 -11.23 2.22 5.76
CA GLU A 152 -12.57 1.69 5.47
C GLU A 152 -12.97 2.09 4.04
N GLU A 153 -13.95 1.37 3.49
CA GLU A 153 -14.49 1.68 2.18
C GLU A 153 -15.04 3.13 2.14
N LEU A 154 -14.66 3.88 1.11
CA LEU A 154 -15.03 5.29 0.91
C LEU A 154 -14.47 6.28 1.95
N MET A 155 -13.54 5.86 2.80
CA MET A 155 -12.84 6.77 3.71
C MET A 155 -12.11 7.86 2.93
N ARG A 156 -12.17 9.10 3.44
CA ARG A 156 -11.39 10.23 2.93
C ARG A 156 -10.25 10.51 3.89
N ILE A 157 -9.03 10.55 3.37
CA ILE A 157 -7.82 10.80 4.14
C ILE A 157 -7.10 11.97 3.46
N GLU A 158 -6.72 12.97 4.25
CA GLU A 158 -5.94 14.11 3.76
C GLU A 158 -4.45 13.81 3.93
N VAL A 159 -3.65 14.21 2.95
CA VAL A 159 -2.18 14.08 2.94
C VAL A 159 -1.54 15.10 3.87
#